data_28662f6ce1ba0232139c30ca0f9d98f7
#
_entry.id   28662f6ce1ba0232139c30ca0f9d98f7
#
_cell.length_a   1.000
_cell.length_b   1.000
_cell.length_c   1.000
_cell.angle_alpha   90.00
_cell.angle_beta   90.00
_cell.angle_gamma   90.00
#
_symmetry.space_group_name_H-M   'P 1'
#
loop_
_entity.id
_entity.type
_entity.pdbx_description
1 polymer ?
#
loop_
_entity_poly.entity_id
_entity_poly.type
_entity_poly.pdbx_seq_one_letter_code
_entity_poly.pdbx_strand_id
1 'polypeptide(L)'
;MRRALLIVGAAVALASCSGTDFRADIASSPGSIGTGQQRIMVALTELSTGALVADPDLMPVAVLRDEIGSPLGEYAGEFVWTIPDEAGLYAFHVDIPGPATYQLDVDAGDLGRFDPIGFVAAEEPVQVANGEQAPLSDSRTLDDAPIEDLTSDLTPVESYYEMSVAEAVESGPSVLIFATPAWCTSQACGPMLDQVQEIDSEYPDLNFVHVEVYENIHVTDPEDLIVVPAVEEWRLPTEPWLYVTDSDGVVTASFEGAVSDEELRRALDAVSG
;
A
#
# COMPACT_ATOMS: atom_id res chain seq x y z
N MET A 1 69.82 35.35 20.22
CA MET A 1 69.29 34.31 19.36
C MET A 1 68.02 33.75 20.03
N ARG A 2 66.84 34.23 19.61
CA ARG A 2 65.53 33.77 20.14
C ARG A 2 64.97 32.71 19.16
N ARG A 3 64.81 31.49 19.66
CA ARG A 3 64.16 30.41 18.91
C ARG A 3 62.65 30.55 19.07
N ALA A 4 61.95 30.78 17.96
CA ALA A 4 60.49 30.72 17.87
C ALA A 4 60.05 29.26 17.78
N LEU A 5 59.18 28.85 18.69
CA LEU A 5 58.52 27.55 18.71
C LEU A 5 57.24 27.65 17.86
N LEU A 6 57.19 26.98 16.73
CA LEU A 6 55.98 26.83 15.89
C LEU A 6 55.13 25.72 16.53
N ILE A 7 53.97 26.09 17.07
CA ILE A 7 52.93 25.14 17.46
C ILE A 7 52.08 24.87 16.25
N VAL A 8 52.22 23.68 15.69
CA VAL A 8 51.29 23.15 14.66
C VAL A 8 50.05 22.63 15.36
N GLY A 9 48.96 23.41 15.33
CA GLY A 9 47.65 22.98 15.81
C GLY A 9 47.07 21.99 14.82
N ALA A 10 46.95 20.71 15.20
CA ALA A 10 46.15 19.75 14.48
C ALA A 10 44.65 20.05 14.73
N ALA A 11 43.97 20.53 13.70
CA ALA A 11 42.49 20.61 13.70
C ALA A 11 41.97 19.20 13.61
N VAL A 12 41.44 18.68 14.72
CA VAL A 12 40.62 17.48 14.74
C VAL A 12 39.27 17.89 14.18
N ALA A 13 39.02 17.53 12.93
CA ALA A 13 37.67 17.57 12.37
C ALA A 13 36.84 16.53 13.13
N LEU A 14 35.99 17.01 14.06
CA LEU A 14 34.91 16.20 14.60
C LEU A 14 33.96 15.94 13.42
N ALA A 15 33.97 14.72 12.88
CA ALA A 15 32.91 14.23 12.02
C ALA A 15 31.64 14.23 12.91
N SER A 16 30.78 15.22 12.71
CA SER A 16 29.43 15.23 13.21
C SER A 16 28.74 14.02 12.54
N CYS A 17 28.43 12.99 13.31
CA CYS A 17 27.39 12.05 12.91
C CYS A 17 26.08 12.84 12.92
N SER A 18 25.73 13.45 11.79
CA SER A 18 24.40 13.99 11.58
C SER A 18 23.47 12.76 11.46
N GLY A 19 22.82 12.39 12.56
CA GLY A 19 21.61 11.59 12.46
C GLY A 19 20.67 12.31 11.50
N THR A 20 20.06 11.61 10.59
CA THR A 20 19.03 12.18 9.71
C THR A 20 17.86 12.63 10.59
N ASP A 21 17.29 13.81 10.31
CA ASP A 21 16.08 14.30 10.99
C ASP A 21 14.83 13.51 10.56
N PHE A 22 15.02 12.45 9.79
CA PHE A 22 13.99 11.62 9.18
C PHE A 22 14.24 10.14 9.44
N ARG A 23 13.18 9.35 9.33
CA ARG A 23 13.15 7.89 9.43
C ARG A 23 12.43 7.29 8.24
N ALA A 24 12.87 6.13 7.78
CA ALA A 24 12.17 5.31 6.81
C ALA A 24 11.65 4.03 7.48
N ASP A 25 10.39 3.69 7.22
CA ASP A 25 9.74 2.47 7.72
C ASP A 25 8.97 1.79 6.59
N ILE A 26 8.90 0.45 6.60
CA ILE A 26 7.98 -0.28 5.72
C ILE A 26 6.56 -0.07 6.23
N ALA A 27 5.69 0.44 5.34
CA ALA A 27 4.28 0.67 5.60
C ALA A 27 3.40 -0.52 5.17
N SER A 28 3.92 -1.44 4.35
CA SER A 28 3.23 -2.69 4.04
C SER A 28 3.05 -3.54 5.30
N SER A 29 1.92 -4.22 5.41
CA SER A 29 1.57 -5.04 6.58
C SER A 29 2.57 -6.17 6.83
N PRO A 30 2.84 -6.53 8.09
CA PRO A 30 3.67 -7.68 8.41
C PRO A 30 3.12 -8.97 7.79
N GLY A 31 3.97 -9.67 7.03
CA GLY A 31 3.60 -10.91 6.34
C GLY A 31 2.90 -10.72 4.98
N SER A 32 2.63 -9.49 4.56
CA SER A 32 2.05 -9.22 3.23
C SER A 32 3.09 -9.31 2.09
N ILE A 33 4.37 -9.18 2.41
CA ILE A 33 5.45 -9.24 1.42
C ILE A 33 5.78 -10.69 1.12
N GLY A 34 5.55 -11.11 -0.12
CA GLY A 34 5.86 -12.45 -0.63
C GLY A 34 7.16 -12.50 -1.43
N THR A 35 7.22 -13.43 -2.39
CA THR A 35 8.34 -13.63 -3.31
C THR A 35 7.99 -13.22 -4.73
N GLY A 36 8.98 -13.11 -5.62
CA GLY A 36 8.81 -12.60 -6.97
C GLY A 36 8.65 -11.08 -7.00
N GLN A 37 7.88 -10.58 -7.93
CA GLN A 37 7.59 -9.14 -8.05
C GLN A 37 6.68 -8.68 -6.91
N GLN A 38 7.19 -7.84 -6.04
CA GLN A 38 6.50 -7.32 -4.88
C GLN A 38 6.49 -5.80 -4.89
N ARG A 39 5.40 -5.23 -4.39
CA ARG A 39 5.25 -3.81 -4.14
C ARG A 39 5.45 -3.53 -2.65
N ILE A 40 6.53 -2.85 -2.31
CA ILE A 40 6.86 -2.49 -0.92
C ILE A 40 6.58 -1.01 -0.73
N MET A 41 5.69 -0.68 0.20
CA MET A 41 5.39 0.69 0.58
C MET A 41 6.32 1.15 1.68
N VAL A 42 6.93 2.32 1.51
CA VAL A 42 7.84 2.93 2.49
C VAL A 42 7.33 4.31 2.89
N ALA A 43 7.20 4.51 4.19
CA ALA A 43 6.94 5.80 4.80
C ALA A 43 8.27 6.50 5.12
N LEU A 44 8.40 7.76 4.72
CA LEU A 44 9.45 8.66 5.20
C LEU A 44 8.83 9.62 6.21
N THR A 45 9.34 9.64 7.43
CA THR A 45 8.76 10.40 8.54
C THR A 45 9.77 11.39 9.10
N GLU A 46 9.37 12.65 9.25
CA GLU A 46 10.15 13.65 9.96
C GLU A 46 10.08 13.38 11.47
N LEU A 47 11.23 13.17 12.13
CA LEU A 47 11.29 12.77 13.54
C LEU A 47 10.82 13.86 14.51
N SER A 48 10.95 15.13 14.12
CA SER A 48 10.60 16.27 14.99
C SER A 48 9.08 16.46 15.11
N THR A 49 8.33 16.17 14.05
CA THR A 49 6.88 16.41 13.94
C THR A 49 6.07 15.11 13.93
N GLY A 50 6.68 14.00 13.50
CA GLY A 50 5.99 12.75 13.22
C GLY A 50 5.21 12.77 11.89
N ALA A 51 5.35 13.85 11.10
CA ALA A 51 4.66 13.97 9.83
C ALA A 51 5.31 13.11 8.74
N LEU A 52 4.50 12.57 7.83
CA LEU A 52 4.99 11.92 6.62
C LEU A 52 5.57 12.96 5.67
N VAL A 53 6.64 12.59 4.97
CA VAL A 53 7.19 13.39 3.88
C VAL A 53 6.30 13.19 2.66
N ALA A 54 5.55 14.23 2.30
CA ALA A 54 4.66 14.24 1.14
C ALA A 54 5.29 15.09 0.02
N ASP A 55 6.32 14.53 -0.63
CA ASP A 55 7.06 15.22 -1.70
C ASP A 55 7.03 14.37 -2.99
N PRO A 56 6.14 14.69 -3.96
CA PRO A 56 6.04 13.96 -5.22
C PRO A 56 7.26 14.14 -6.14
N ASP A 57 8.10 15.15 -5.91
CA ASP A 57 9.31 15.38 -6.69
C ASP A 57 10.53 14.60 -6.15
N LEU A 58 10.41 14.04 -4.94
CA LEU A 58 11.44 13.22 -4.33
C LEU A 58 11.49 11.85 -5.02
N MET A 59 12.69 11.47 -5.47
CA MET A 59 12.97 10.21 -6.16
C MET A 59 13.89 9.32 -5.30
N PRO A 60 13.38 8.67 -4.26
CA PRO A 60 14.20 7.80 -3.43
C PRO A 60 14.63 6.55 -4.20
N VAL A 61 15.77 6.01 -3.83
CA VAL A 61 16.30 4.76 -4.39
C VAL A 61 16.48 3.77 -3.25
N ALA A 62 16.02 2.53 -3.45
CA ALA A 62 16.18 1.46 -2.49
C ALA A 62 17.12 0.37 -3.04
N VAL A 63 18.01 -0.14 -2.20
CA VAL A 63 18.83 -1.32 -2.49
C VAL A 63 18.32 -2.48 -1.65
N LEU A 64 17.81 -3.53 -2.31
CA LEU A 64 17.49 -4.79 -1.65
C LEU A 64 18.78 -5.53 -1.32
N ARG A 65 18.88 -6.04 -0.08
CA ARG A 65 20.00 -6.87 0.39
C ARG A 65 19.53 -8.17 0.99
N ASP A 66 20.36 -9.19 0.87
CA ASP A 66 20.18 -10.46 1.58
C ASP A 66 20.48 -10.32 3.08
N GLU A 67 20.28 -11.40 3.82
CA GLU A 67 20.50 -11.49 5.27
C GLU A 67 21.95 -11.14 5.71
N ILE A 68 22.93 -11.36 4.83
CA ILE A 68 24.34 -11.05 5.11
C ILE A 68 24.78 -9.68 4.54
N GLY A 69 23.84 -8.91 3.99
CA GLY A 69 24.05 -7.54 3.48
C GLY A 69 24.53 -7.44 2.04
N SER A 70 24.53 -8.55 1.26
CA SER A 70 24.89 -8.49 -0.17
C SER A 70 23.78 -7.84 -0.99
N PRO A 71 24.10 -6.90 -1.91
CA PRO A 71 23.08 -6.27 -2.74
C PRO A 71 22.52 -7.27 -3.77
N LEU A 72 21.19 -7.28 -3.93
CA LEU A 72 20.44 -8.11 -4.87
C LEU A 72 19.85 -7.29 -6.02
N GLY A 73 19.51 -6.02 -5.79
CA GLY A 73 18.95 -5.14 -6.80
C GLY A 73 18.82 -3.70 -6.29
N GLU A 74 18.65 -2.77 -7.22
CA GLU A 74 18.39 -1.36 -6.95
C GLU A 74 17.07 -0.97 -7.62
N TYR A 75 16.22 -0.23 -6.91
CA TYR A 75 14.85 0.07 -7.30
C TYR A 75 14.54 1.53 -7.05
N ALA A 76 13.95 2.22 -8.04
CA ALA A 76 13.44 3.56 -7.86
C ALA A 76 12.12 3.52 -7.09
N GLY A 77 11.93 4.49 -6.19
CA GLY A 77 10.67 4.68 -5.49
C GLY A 77 9.78 5.63 -6.27
N GLU A 78 8.49 5.29 -6.37
CA GLU A 78 7.45 6.12 -6.96
C GLU A 78 6.59 6.70 -5.84
N PHE A 79 6.31 8.01 -5.88
CA PHE A 79 5.48 8.66 -4.88
C PHE A 79 4.00 8.30 -5.10
N VAL A 80 3.30 8.00 -4.01
CA VAL A 80 1.86 7.65 -4.01
C VAL A 80 1.16 8.45 -2.92
N TRP A 81 0.14 9.23 -3.29
CA TRP A 81 -0.75 9.88 -2.33
C TRP A 81 -1.57 8.85 -1.57
N THR A 82 -1.58 8.89 -0.24
CA THR A 82 -2.53 8.19 0.62
C THR A 82 -3.72 9.07 0.97
N ILE A 83 -3.46 10.35 1.16
CA ILE A 83 -4.46 11.42 1.31
C ILE A 83 -4.01 12.55 0.38
N PRO A 84 -4.77 12.90 -0.66
CA PRO A 84 -4.39 13.93 -1.62
C PRO A 84 -3.94 15.23 -0.95
N ASP A 85 -2.81 15.77 -1.39
CA ASP A 85 -2.18 17.00 -0.90
C ASP A 85 -1.77 17.03 0.59
N GLU A 86 -1.95 15.91 1.34
CA GLU A 86 -1.66 15.86 2.78
C GLU A 86 -0.62 14.79 3.14
N ALA A 87 -0.77 13.56 2.66
CA ALA A 87 0.09 12.45 3.05
C ALA A 87 0.37 11.52 1.87
N GLY A 88 1.58 10.99 1.82
CA GLY A 88 1.99 10.04 0.80
C GLY A 88 3.04 9.06 1.28
N LEU A 89 3.24 8.04 0.47
CA LEU A 89 4.22 6.98 0.66
C LEU A 89 5.03 6.82 -0.62
N TYR A 90 6.09 6.00 -0.55
CA TYR A 90 6.89 5.65 -1.72
C TYR A 90 6.75 4.16 -2.00
N ALA A 91 6.28 3.81 -3.20
CA ALA A 91 6.16 2.45 -3.68
C ALA A 91 7.46 2.00 -4.36
N PHE A 92 7.98 0.85 -3.96
CA PHE A 92 9.12 0.20 -4.60
C PHE A 92 8.69 -1.13 -5.19
N HIS A 93 8.86 -1.31 -6.50
CA HIS A 93 8.59 -2.57 -7.19
C HIS A 93 9.85 -3.44 -7.16
N VAL A 94 9.89 -4.39 -6.24
CA VAL A 94 11.09 -5.16 -5.88
C VAL A 94 10.95 -6.60 -6.33
N ASP A 95 12.01 -7.18 -6.92
CA ASP A 95 12.05 -8.60 -7.25
C ASP A 95 12.73 -9.39 -6.12
N ILE A 96 11.94 -10.19 -5.40
CA ILE A 96 12.37 -10.94 -4.22
C ILE A 96 12.64 -12.40 -4.61
N PRO A 97 13.90 -12.91 -4.51
CA PRO A 97 14.29 -14.21 -5.06
C PRO A 97 13.63 -15.42 -4.39
N GLY A 98 13.23 -15.31 -3.13
CA GLY A 98 12.64 -16.40 -2.37
C GLY A 98 12.32 -16.03 -0.92
N PRO A 99 11.71 -16.93 -0.13
CA PRO A 99 11.34 -16.66 1.24
C PRO A 99 12.60 -16.57 2.13
N ALA A 100 12.86 -15.39 2.70
CA ALA A 100 13.99 -15.11 3.59
C ALA A 100 13.82 -13.80 4.34
N THR A 101 14.79 -13.48 5.20
CA THR A 101 14.94 -12.14 5.76
C THR A 101 15.77 -11.28 4.82
N TYR A 102 15.29 -10.08 4.55
CA TYR A 102 15.93 -9.09 3.69
C TYR A 102 16.09 -7.77 4.42
N GLN A 103 16.89 -6.89 3.83
CA GLN A 103 17.05 -5.50 4.24
C GLN A 103 16.81 -4.60 3.03
N LEU A 104 16.15 -3.48 3.27
CA LEU A 104 15.95 -2.42 2.30
C LEU A 104 16.73 -1.18 2.75
N ASP A 105 17.77 -0.81 2.00
CA ASP A 105 18.54 0.42 2.24
C ASP A 105 17.92 1.52 1.38
N VAL A 106 17.38 2.56 2.00
CA VAL A 106 16.73 3.67 1.28
C VAL A 106 17.64 4.90 1.30
N ASP A 107 17.89 5.46 0.12
CA ASP A 107 18.55 6.74 -0.10
C ASP A 107 17.54 7.72 -0.68
N ALA A 108 17.19 8.74 0.05
CA ALA A 108 16.23 9.77 -0.37
C ALA A 108 16.93 11.11 -0.72
N GLY A 109 18.10 11.03 -1.31
CA GLY A 109 18.83 12.19 -1.83
C GLY A 109 19.17 13.23 -0.74
N ASP A 110 18.57 14.41 -0.83
CA ASP A 110 18.84 15.51 0.11
C ASP A 110 18.36 15.22 1.54
N LEU A 111 17.39 14.31 1.74
CA LEU A 111 16.97 13.83 3.04
C LEU A 111 17.95 12.84 3.66
N GLY A 112 18.86 12.30 2.86
CA GLY A 112 19.94 11.40 3.25
C GLY A 112 19.63 9.92 3.09
N ARG A 113 20.55 9.10 3.63
CA ARG A 113 20.39 7.65 3.71
C ARG A 113 19.86 7.27 5.08
N PHE A 114 18.94 6.30 5.07
CA PHE A 114 18.32 5.79 6.28
C PHE A 114 19.02 4.50 6.76
N ASP A 115 18.80 4.17 8.02
CA ASP A 115 19.21 2.87 8.55
C ASP A 115 18.46 1.75 7.78
N PRO A 116 19.13 0.60 7.50
CA PRO A 116 18.50 -0.49 6.80
C PRO A 116 17.22 -0.98 7.46
N ILE A 117 16.16 -1.15 6.69
CA ILE A 117 14.87 -1.64 7.17
C ILE A 117 14.81 -3.15 6.94
N GLY A 118 14.79 -3.93 8.03
CA GLY A 118 14.66 -5.38 7.96
C GLY A 118 13.22 -5.83 7.73
N PHE A 119 13.00 -6.81 6.86
CA PHE A 119 11.70 -7.46 6.67
C PHE A 119 11.84 -8.94 6.33
N VAL A 120 10.73 -9.67 6.42
CA VAL A 120 10.66 -11.08 6.06
C VAL A 120 9.76 -11.21 4.84
N ALA A 121 10.29 -11.81 3.77
CA ALA A 121 9.48 -12.25 2.65
C ALA A 121 8.94 -13.65 2.95
N ALA A 122 7.62 -13.80 2.94
CA ALA A 122 6.94 -15.05 3.21
C ALA A 122 6.91 -15.95 1.97
N GLU A 123 6.88 -17.26 2.17
CA GLU A 123 6.63 -18.21 1.09
C GLU A 123 5.18 -18.06 0.58
N GLU A 124 4.25 -17.91 1.53
CA GLU A 124 2.85 -17.61 1.27
C GLU A 124 2.50 -16.31 2.01
N PRO A 125 2.17 -15.21 1.29
CA PRO A 125 1.69 -13.98 1.89
C PRO A 125 0.40 -14.19 2.69
N VAL A 126 0.16 -13.33 3.69
CA VAL A 126 -1.03 -13.42 4.54
C VAL A 126 -2.29 -13.27 3.70
N GLN A 127 -2.35 -12.23 2.87
CA GLN A 127 -3.49 -11.92 1.99
C GLN A 127 -3.51 -12.82 0.74
N VAL A 128 -4.61 -12.76 -0.01
CA VAL A 128 -4.67 -13.35 -1.35
C VAL A 128 -3.61 -12.69 -2.24
N ALA A 129 -2.76 -13.51 -2.86
CA ALA A 129 -1.64 -13.03 -3.66
C ALA A 129 -1.98 -12.95 -5.15
N ASN A 130 -1.21 -12.14 -5.88
CA ASN A 130 -1.27 -12.12 -7.34
C ASN A 130 -0.96 -13.53 -7.89
N GLY A 131 -1.79 -14.00 -8.79
CA GLY A 131 -1.76 -15.35 -9.37
C GLY A 131 -2.63 -16.37 -8.64
N GLU A 132 -3.20 -16.06 -7.46
CA GLU A 132 -4.20 -16.91 -6.80
C GLU A 132 -5.59 -16.70 -7.39
N GLN A 133 -6.47 -17.70 -7.23
CA GLN A 133 -7.89 -17.55 -7.51
C GLN A 133 -8.54 -16.65 -6.47
N ALA A 134 -9.36 -15.70 -6.91
CA ALA A 134 -10.14 -14.84 -6.05
C ALA A 134 -11.14 -15.68 -5.24
N PRO A 135 -11.25 -15.49 -3.91
CA PRO A 135 -12.34 -16.05 -3.13
C PRO A 135 -13.69 -15.54 -3.63
N LEU A 136 -14.63 -16.46 -3.82
CA LEU A 136 -15.99 -16.13 -4.25
C LEU A 136 -16.84 -15.74 -3.04
N SER A 137 -16.60 -14.56 -2.50
CA SER A 137 -17.26 -14.07 -1.31
C SER A 137 -18.69 -13.61 -1.62
N ASP A 138 -19.63 -14.05 -0.79
CA ASP A 138 -21.03 -13.62 -0.81
C ASP A 138 -21.15 -12.28 -0.08
N SER A 139 -20.63 -11.21 -0.69
CA SER A 139 -20.73 -9.86 -0.12
C SER A 139 -22.15 -9.29 -0.29
N ARG A 140 -22.55 -8.43 0.65
CA ARG A 140 -23.90 -7.83 0.65
C ARG A 140 -24.10 -6.90 -0.55
N THR A 141 -25.34 -6.91 -1.05
CA THR A 141 -25.78 -6.14 -2.22
C THR A 141 -27.03 -5.31 -1.93
N LEU A 142 -27.49 -4.53 -2.92
CA LEU A 142 -28.75 -3.78 -2.85
C LEU A 142 -30.00 -4.69 -2.72
N ASP A 143 -29.86 -5.99 -3.01
CA ASP A 143 -30.93 -6.97 -2.77
C ASP A 143 -31.03 -7.34 -1.27
N ASP A 144 -29.96 -7.16 -0.50
CA ASP A 144 -29.91 -7.51 0.93
C ASP A 144 -30.29 -6.35 1.84
N ALA A 145 -29.90 -5.10 1.45
CA ALA A 145 -30.11 -3.93 2.29
C ALA A 145 -30.10 -2.62 1.47
N PRO A 146 -30.66 -1.53 2.01
CA PRO A 146 -30.52 -0.21 1.40
C PRO A 146 -29.06 0.27 1.46
N ILE A 147 -28.67 1.15 0.54
CA ILE A 147 -27.28 1.61 0.35
C ILE A 147 -26.65 2.18 1.62
N GLU A 148 -27.42 2.87 2.45
CA GLU A 148 -27.00 3.44 3.74
C GLU A 148 -26.58 2.41 4.77
N ASP A 149 -27.01 1.14 4.62
CA ASP A 149 -26.63 0.00 5.48
C ASP A 149 -25.52 -0.86 4.85
N LEU A 150 -25.18 -0.60 3.59
CA LEU A 150 -24.15 -1.34 2.86
C LEU A 150 -22.78 -0.67 2.90
N THR A 151 -22.74 0.64 3.10
CA THR A 151 -21.47 1.39 3.07
C THR A 151 -21.49 2.61 3.97
N SER A 152 -20.34 2.94 4.47
CA SER A 152 -20.06 4.20 5.19
C SER A 152 -19.54 5.32 4.28
N ASP A 153 -19.46 5.09 2.97
CA ASP A 153 -19.17 6.14 1.98
C ASP A 153 -20.30 7.17 1.95
N LEU A 154 -19.94 8.44 1.94
CA LEU A 154 -20.93 9.53 1.90
C LEU A 154 -21.46 9.83 0.49
N THR A 155 -20.77 9.35 -0.54
CA THR A 155 -21.09 9.56 -1.96
C THR A 155 -21.01 8.24 -2.75
N PRO A 156 -21.72 7.17 -2.31
CA PRO A 156 -21.56 5.86 -2.90
C PRO A 156 -22.06 5.80 -4.34
N VAL A 157 -21.36 5.06 -5.17
CA VAL A 157 -21.79 4.69 -6.54
C VAL A 157 -22.65 3.43 -6.43
N GLU A 158 -23.97 3.52 -6.63
CA GLU A 158 -24.92 2.41 -6.42
C GLU A 158 -24.54 1.14 -7.20
N SER A 159 -23.99 1.27 -8.41
CA SER A 159 -23.59 0.11 -9.23
C SER A 159 -22.50 -0.76 -8.60
N TYR A 160 -21.72 -0.23 -7.64
CA TYR A 160 -20.70 -1.02 -6.93
C TYR A 160 -21.29 -1.99 -5.91
N TYR A 161 -22.62 -1.95 -5.72
CA TYR A 161 -23.36 -2.78 -4.77
C TYR A 161 -24.48 -3.59 -5.44
N GLU A 162 -24.51 -3.62 -6.79
CA GLU A 162 -25.50 -4.42 -7.53
C GLU A 162 -25.12 -5.90 -7.61
N MET A 163 -23.83 -6.24 -7.44
CA MET A 163 -23.31 -7.61 -7.47
C MET A 163 -22.46 -7.89 -6.22
N SER A 164 -22.52 -9.13 -5.75
CA SER A 164 -21.56 -9.65 -4.80
C SER A 164 -20.18 -9.85 -5.45
N VAL A 165 -19.13 -10.00 -4.63
CA VAL A 165 -17.78 -10.35 -5.14
C VAL A 165 -17.84 -11.63 -5.97
N ALA A 166 -18.58 -12.66 -5.50
CA ALA A 166 -18.73 -13.91 -6.24
C ALA A 166 -19.33 -13.70 -7.63
N GLU A 167 -20.46 -12.97 -7.72
CA GLU A 167 -21.13 -12.70 -9.01
C GLU A 167 -20.25 -11.87 -9.94
N ALA A 168 -19.56 -10.86 -9.43
CA ALA A 168 -18.65 -10.03 -10.22
C ALA A 168 -17.51 -10.86 -10.84
N VAL A 169 -16.80 -11.64 -9.99
CA VAL A 169 -15.68 -12.49 -10.42
C VAL A 169 -16.14 -13.58 -11.41
N GLU A 170 -17.30 -14.19 -11.20
CA GLU A 170 -17.85 -15.20 -12.11
C GLU A 170 -18.35 -14.62 -13.44
N SER A 171 -18.70 -13.32 -13.49
CA SER A 171 -19.22 -12.67 -14.70
C SER A 171 -18.13 -12.08 -15.59
N GLY A 172 -16.93 -11.78 -15.05
CA GLY A 172 -15.84 -11.21 -15.84
C GLY A 172 -14.75 -10.52 -15.01
N PRO A 173 -13.86 -9.79 -15.69
CA PRO A 173 -12.79 -9.07 -15.00
C PRO A 173 -13.37 -8.06 -14.00
N SER A 174 -12.77 -7.96 -12.81
CA SER A 174 -13.36 -7.22 -11.71
C SER A 174 -12.35 -6.38 -10.95
N VAL A 175 -12.81 -5.27 -10.40
CA VAL A 175 -12.11 -4.39 -9.46
C VAL A 175 -12.85 -4.46 -8.13
N LEU A 176 -12.17 -5.00 -7.12
CA LEU A 176 -12.77 -5.28 -5.82
C LEU A 176 -12.08 -4.38 -4.78
N ILE A 177 -12.86 -3.54 -4.11
CA ILE A 177 -12.35 -2.56 -3.15
C ILE A 177 -12.88 -2.93 -1.77
N PHE A 178 -11.97 -3.26 -0.84
CA PHE A 178 -12.29 -3.51 0.56
C PHE A 178 -11.91 -2.27 1.37
N ALA A 179 -12.91 -1.52 1.78
CA ALA A 179 -12.70 -0.23 2.43
C ALA A 179 -13.80 0.07 3.46
N THR A 180 -13.52 0.99 4.38
CA THR A 180 -14.48 1.50 5.36
C THR A 180 -14.24 2.99 5.57
N PRO A 181 -14.81 3.89 4.75
CA PRO A 181 -14.53 5.32 4.82
C PRO A 181 -14.74 5.95 6.21
N ALA A 182 -15.78 5.58 6.93
CA ALA A 182 -16.08 6.15 8.25
C ALA A 182 -15.20 5.63 9.38
N TRP A 183 -14.64 4.41 9.26
CA TRP A 183 -13.92 3.74 10.35
C TRP A 183 -12.43 3.53 10.04
N CYS A 184 -11.97 4.03 8.90
CA CYS A 184 -10.61 3.87 8.40
C CYS A 184 -9.60 4.63 9.26
N THR A 185 -8.75 3.91 9.97
CA THR A 185 -7.72 4.52 10.83
C THR A 185 -6.59 5.17 10.04
N SER A 186 -6.30 4.68 8.84
CA SER A 186 -5.31 5.24 7.92
C SER A 186 -5.82 6.45 7.14
N GLN A 187 -7.14 6.70 7.14
CA GLN A 187 -7.84 7.73 6.33
C GLN A 187 -7.67 7.55 4.82
N ALA A 188 -7.13 6.43 4.35
CA ALA A 188 -6.88 6.15 2.93
C ALA A 188 -8.08 5.50 2.22
N CYS A 189 -9.10 5.00 2.95
CA CYS A 189 -10.23 4.28 2.36
C CYS A 189 -11.09 5.16 1.45
N GLY A 190 -11.47 6.35 1.92
CA GLY A 190 -12.19 7.33 1.09
C GLY A 190 -11.40 7.73 -0.15
N PRO A 191 -10.17 8.23 -0.02
CA PRO A 191 -9.33 8.55 -1.18
C PRO A 191 -9.16 7.43 -2.20
N MET A 192 -9.02 6.17 -1.77
CA MET A 192 -8.93 5.04 -2.71
C MET A 192 -10.24 4.81 -3.46
N LEU A 193 -11.40 4.91 -2.79
CA LEU A 193 -12.71 4.83 -3.45
C LEU A 193 -12.93 5.96 -4.43
N ASP A 194 -12.67 7.21 -4.02
CA ASP A 194 -12.79 8.38 -4.87
C ASP A 194 -11.95 8.23 -6.15
N GLN A 195 -10.70 7.76 -6.03
CA GLN A 195 -9.81 7.53 -7.16
C GLN A 195 -10.36 6.49 -8.15
N VAL A 196 -10.95 5.39 -7.66
CA VAL A 196 -11.57 4.40 -8.54
C VAL A 196 -12.81 4.97 -9.22
N GLN A 197 -13.66 5.70 -8.48
CA GLN A 197 -14.86 6.34 -9.01
C GLN A 197 -14.58 7.40 -10.09
N GLU A 198 -13.42 8.07 -10.03
CA GLU A 198 -13.00 9.04 -11.06
C GLU A 198 -12.69 8.40 -12.41
N ILE A 199 -12.28 7.12 -12.43
CA ILE A 199 -11.82 6.46 -13.65
C ILE A 199 -12.70 5.29 -14.10
N ASP A 200 -13.66 4.84 -13.30
CA ASP A 200 -14.49 3.65 -13.59
C ASP A 200 -15.20 3.72 -14.96
N SER A 201 -15.69 4.92 -15.30
CA SER A 201 -16.37 5.16 -16.58
C SER A 201 -15.48 4.99 -17.82
N GLU A 202 -14.17 4.97 -17.65
CA GLU A 202 -13.21 4.68 -18.72
C GLU A 202 -13.10 3.17 -18.99
N TYR A 203 -13.60 2.32 -18.07
CA TYR A 203 -13.49 0.86 -18.09
C TYR A 203 -14.88 0.18 -18.02
N PRO A 204 -15.77 0.41 -18.98
CA PRO A 204 -17.18 -0.04 -18.92
C PRO A 204 -17.34 -1.57 -19.01
N ASP A 205 -16.30 -2.30 -19.37
CA ASP A 205 -16.30 -3.77 -19.48
C ASP A 205 -15.81 -4.46 -18.19
N LEU A 206 -15.43 -3.67 -17.14
CA LEU A 206 -15.03 -4.20 -15.84
C LEU A 206 -16.18 -4.11 -14.83
N ASN A 207 -16.26 -5.10 -13.96
CA ASN A 207 -17.14 -5.05 -12.79
C ASN A 207 -16.42 -4.31 -11.64
N PHE A 208 -17.11 -3.36 -11.01
CA PHE A 208 -16.60 -2.66 -9.84
C PHE A 208 -17.46 -3.03 -8.63
N VAL A 209 -16.82 -3.51 -7.56
CA VAL A 209 -17.50 -3.88 -6.31
C VAL A 209 -16.78 -3.24 -5.14
N HIS A 210 -17.52 -2.52 -4.30
CA HIS A 210 -17.05 -2.07 -3.00
C HIS A 210 -17.62 -2.98 -1.90
N VAL A 211 -16.74 -3.50 -1.07
CA VAL A 211 -17.06 -4.27 0.12
C VAL A 211 -16.73 -3.42 1.33
N GLU A 212 -17.76 -2.95 2.03
CA GLU A 212 -17.61 -2.38 3.38
C GLU A 212 -17.07 -3.47 4.30
N VAL A 213 -15.97 -3.21 5.01
CA VAL A 213 -15.31 -4.25 5.82
C VAL A 213 -16.00 -4.57 7.13
N TYR A 214 -17.05 -3.79 7.50
CA TYR A 214 -17.85 -4.01 8.69
C TYR A 214 -19.35 -4.15 8.38
N GLU A 215 -20.02 -5.11 9.05
CA GLU A 215 -21.45 -5.34 8.85
C GLU A 215 -22.34 -4.27 9.48
N ASN A 216 -21.89 -3.71 10.61
CA ASN A 216 -22.69 -2.88 11.52
C ASN A 216 -22.15 -1.44 11.65
N ILE A 217 -22.02 -0.76 10.52
CA ILE A 217 -21.38 0.57 10.38
C ILE A 217 -22.02 1.71 11.20
N HIS A 218 -23.22 1.50 11.74
CA HIS A 218 -23.97 2.51 12.52
C HIS A 218 -23.67 2.49 14.02
N VAL A 219 -22.71 1.67 14.47
CA VAL A 219 -22.30 1.67 15.88
C VAL A 219 -21.61 2.99 16.24
N THR A 220 -21.51 3.27 17.54
CA THR A 220 -20.83 4.47 18.05
C THR A 220 -19.47 4.16 18.67
N ASP A 221 -19.22 2.90 18.98
CA ASP A 221 -17.97 2.43 19.56
C ASP A 221 -17.27 1.50 18.55
N PRO A 222 -16.01 1.79 18.16
CA PRO A 222 -15.25 0.92 17.27
C PRO A 222 -15.08 -0.51 17.80
N GLU A 223 -15.15 -0.71 19.13
CA GLU A 223 -15.04 -2.05 19.73
C GLU A 223 -16.26 -2.94 19.42
N ASP A 224 -17.39 -2.33 19.00
CA ASP A 224 -18.60 -3.04 18.62
C ASP A 224 -18.66 -3.41 17.13
N LEU A 225 -17.67 -3.03 16.33
CA LEU A 225 -17.62 -3.34 14.90
C LEU A 225 -17.48 -4.83 14.64
N ILE A 226 -18.22 -5.35 13.68
CA ILE A 226 -18.22 -6.75 13.26
C ILE A 226 -17.66 -6.82 11.84
N VAL A 227 -16.53 -7.50 11.70
CA VAL A 227 -15.87 -7.69 10.40
C VAL A 227 -16.71 -8.62 9.52
N VAL A 228 -16.87 -8.25 8.24
CA VAL A 228 -17.57 -9.09 7.26
C VAL A 228 -16.77 -10.35 6.91
N PRO A 229 -17.44 -11.49 6.57
CA PRO A 229 -16.75 -12.74 6.22
C PRO A 229 -15.73 -12.60 5.09
N ALA A 230 -16.00 -11.75 4.10
CA ALA A 230 -15.11 -11.52 2.97
C ALA A 230 -13.70 -11.07 3.38
N VAL A 231 -13.54 -10.29 4.45
CA VAL A 231 -12.22 -9.88 4.97
C VAL A 231 -11.40 -11.09 5.43
N GLU A 232 -12.03 -12.05 6.10
CA GLU A 232 -11.37 -13.29 6.53
C GLU A 232 -11.05 -14.21 5.34
N GLU A 233 -11.98 -14.33 4.37
CA GLU A 233 -11.81 -15.13 3.16
C GLU A 233 -10.66 -14.62 2.30
N TRP A 234 -10.52 -13.28 2.17
CA TRP A 234 -9.43 -12.62 1.48
C TRP A 234 -8.17 -12.49 2.35
N ARG A 235 -8.24 -12.89 3.62
CA ARG A 235 -7.12 -12.87 4.58
C ARG A 235 -6.51 -11.47 4.75
N LEU A 236 -7.35 -10.42 4.74
CA LEU A 236 -6.88 -9.03 4.76
C LEU A 236 -6.38 -8.64 6.15
N PRO A 237 -5.10 -8.23 6.30
CA PRO A 237 -4.55 -7.82 7.60
C PRO A 237 -4.93 -6.39 7.99
N THR A 238 -5.31 -5.56 7.03
CA THR A 238 -5.63 -4.13 7.17
C THR A 238 -6.67 -3.70 6.14
N GLU A 239 -7.02 -2.41 6.11
CA GLU A 239 -7.80 -1.73 5.06
C GLU A 239 -7.17 -0.35 4.73
N PRO A 240 -7.36 0.18 3.51
CA PRO A 240 -8.06 -0.44 2.38
C PRO A 240 -7.20 -1.40 1.58
N TRP A 241 -7.85 -2.30 0.84
CA TRP A 241 -7.25 -3.11 -0.22
C TRP A 241 -8.02 -2.96 -1.51
N LEU A 242 -7.31 -2.93 -2.63
CA LEU A 242 -7.87 -3.02 -3.97
C LEU A 242 -7.28 -4.22 -4.69
N TYR A 243 -8.14 -5.03 -5.30
CA TYR A 243 -7.78 -6.18 -6.12
C TYR A 243 -8.31 -6.02 -7.53
N VAL A 244 -7.54 -6.48 -8.50
CA VAL A 244 -7.96 -6.60 -9.89
C VAL A 244 -7.90 -8.06 -10.29
N THR A 245 -8.98 -8.60 -10.83
CA THR A 245 -9.06 -9.97 -11.33
C THR A 245 -9.26 -9.99 -12.85
N ASP A 246 -8.74 -11.03 -13.50
CA ASP A 246 -9.01 -11.27 -14.91
C ASP A 246 -10.33 -12.03 -15.13
N SER A 247 -10.62 -12.37 -16.39
CA SER A 247 -11.84 -13.09 -16.79
C SER A 247 -11.91 -14.53 -16.30
N ASP A 248 -10.81 -15.11 -15.81
CA ASP A 248 -10.74 -16.44 -15.21
C ASP A 248 -10.84 -16.37 -13.68
N GLY A 249 -11.03 -15.16 -13.11
CA GLY A 249 -11.10 -14.90 -11.68
C GLY A 249 -9.75 -14.97 -10.96
N VAL A 250 -8.64 -14.89 -11.71
CA VAL A 250 -7.30 -14.86 -11.11
C VAL A 250 -6.95 -13.42 -10.72
N VAL A 251 -6.43 -13.22 -9.52
CA VAL A 251 -5.90 -11.93 -9.07
C VAL A 251 -4.67 -11.56 -9.89
N THR A 252 -4.74 -10.46 -10.64
CA THR A 252 -3.64 -9.96 -11.47
C THR A 252 -2.87 -8.82 -10.83
N ALA A 253 -3.55 -8.04 -9.97
CA ALA A 253 -2.93 -6.97 -9.19
C ALA A 253 -3.62 -6.81 -7.83
N SER A 254 -2.83 -6.38 -6.84
CA SER A 254 -3.33 -6.06 -5.50
C SER A 254 -2.59 -4.85 -4.94
N PHE A 255 -3.32 -3.96 -4.25
CA PHE A 255 -2.80 -2.73 -3.69
C PHE A 255 -3.28 -2.56 -2.26
N GLU A 256 -2.32 -2.43 -1.34
CA GLU A 256 -2.56 -2.14 0.06
C GLU A 256 -2.44 -0.64 0.31
N GLY A 257 -3.41 -0.05 1.00
CA GLY A 257 -3.38 1.30 1.55
C GLY A 257 -3.55 2.42 0.54
N ALA A 258 -2.84 2.39 -0.58
CA ALA A 258 -2.91 3.40 -1.63
C ALA A 258 -2.37 2.87 -2.95
N VAL A 259 -2.77 3.48 -4.05
CA VAL A 259 -2.31 3.17 -5.41
C VAL A 259 -2.14 4.48 -6.18
N SER A 260 -1.15 4.59 -7.06
CA SER A 260 -1.04 5.74 -7.96
C SER A 260 -1.98 5.55 -9.16
N ASP A 261 -2.38 6.67 -9.80
CA ASP A 261 -3.21 6.61 -11.04
C ASP A 261 -2.54 5.78 -12.13
N GLU A 262 -1.22 5.87 -12.24
CA GLU A 262 -0.47 5.11 -13.24
C GLU A 262 -0.47 3.61 -12.93
N GLU A 263 -0.27 3.21 -11.66
CA GLU A 263 -0.35 1.81 -11.24
C GLU A 263 -1.76 1.24 -11.46
N LEU A 264 -2.79 2.00 -11.05
CA LEU A 264 -4.18 1.58 -11.18
C LEU A 264 -4.56 1.41 -12.65
N ARG A 265 -4.34 2.42 -13.50
CA ARG A 265 -4.62 2.34 -14.94
C ARG A 265 -3.87 1.18 -15.59
N ARG A 266 -2.60 0.98 -15.28
CA ARG A 266 -1.81 -0.16 -15.79
C ARG A 266 -2.44 -1.51 -15.42
N ALA A 267 -2.95 -1.64 -14.19
CA ALA A 267 -3.61 -2.87 -13.73
C ALA A 267 -4.94 -3.10 -14.45
N LEU A 268 -5.75 -2.03 -14.63
CA LEU A 268 -7.03 -2.10 -15.32
C LEU A 268 -6.86 -2.38 -16.83
N ASP A 269 -5.91 -1.71 -17.49
CA ASP A 269 -5.59 -1.93 -18.91
C ASP A 269 -5.15 -3.38 -19.18
N ALA A 270 -4.50 -4.02 -18.23
CA ALA A 270 -4.03 -5.40 -18.38
C ALA A 270 -5.17 -6.43 -18.44
N VAL A 271 -6.37 -6.11 -17.93
CA VAL A 271 -7.54 -7.00 -17.88
C VAL A 271 -8.70 -6.52 -18.77
N SER A 272 -8.66 -5.26 -19.22
CA SER A 272 -9.59 -4.69 -20.20
C SER A 272 -9.17 -5.17 -21.58
N GLY A 273 -9.77 -6.24 -22.08
CA GLY A 273 -9.37 -6.88 -23.31
C GLY A 273 -10.28 -6.64 -24.49
#